data_64700153bada9873c56c8ffc19505685
#
_entry.id   64700153bada9873c56c8ffc19505685
#
_cell.length_a   1.000
_cell.length_b   1.000
_cell.length_c   1.000
_cell.angle_alpha   90.00
_cell.angle_beta   90.00
_cell.angle_gamma   90.00
#
_symmetry.space_group_name_H-M   'P 1'
#
loop_
_entity.id
_entity.type
_entity.pdbx_description
1 polymer ?
#
loop_
_entity_poly.entity_id
_entity_poly.type
_entity_poly.pdbx_seq_one_letter_code
_entity_poly.pdbx_strand_id
1 'polypeptide(L)'
;GANAIGVAIYLDELERLAAPLPPVQQQGREKSWLNIALPKGRLGDKAYKLLAGAGYSATEDYNDTRKLVVENPDACVRYFLVKPSDVAIYVEHGAADIGIVGKDILTESGADVYELLDTGMGKCRMCVAGPAGFTDDESRALRVATKFVNIARDHYERRGRDIDIVKLNGSIELAPILGLSDVIVDIVETGTTLKENDLTVIEEFMPISARFIANKASYKFKYAQLTELLNKMKEALAK
;
A
#
# COMPACT_ATOMS: atom_id res chain seq x y z
N GLY A 1 57.79 -14.17 -6.44
CA GLY A 1 57.81 -12.83 -7.01
C GLY A 1 56.47 -12.39 -7.61
N ALA A 2 55.59 -13.31 -8.04
CA ALA A 2 54.32 -12.94 -8.68
C ALA A 2 53.25 -12.41 -7.69
N ASN A 3 53.33 -12.75 -6.42
CA ASN A 3 52.33 -12.34 -5.40
C ASN A 3 52.51 -10.92 -4.87
N ALA A 4 53.68 -10.34 -5.01
CA ALA A 4 53.94 -8.97 -4.55
C ALA A 4 53.36 -7.90 -5.50
N ILE A 5 53.33 -8.16 -6.81
CA ILE A 5 52.80 -7.23 -7.82
C ILE A 5 51.28 -7.07 -7.71
N GLY A 6 50.57 -8.16 -7.45
CA GLY A 6 49.11 -8.11 -7.29
C GLY A 6 48.61 -7.32 -6.07
N VAL A 7 49.40 -7.37 -4.96
CA VAL A 7 49.08 -6.64 -3.73
C VAL A 7 49.33 -5.14 -3.89
N ALA A 8 50.38 -4.73 -4.62
CA ALA A 8 50.69 -3.32 -4.87
C ALA A 8 49.61 -2.66 -5.74
N ILE A 9 49.11 -3.34 -6.76
CA ILE A 9 48.00 -2.83 -7.59
C ILE A 9 46.73 -2.64 -6.79
N TYR A 10 46.42 -3.55 -5.85
CA TYR A 10 45.26 -3.46 -5.00
C TYR A 10 45.34 -2.33 -3.97
N LEU A 11 46.53 -2.04 -3.44
CA LEU A 11 46.74 -0.93 -2.51
C LEU A 11 46.61 0.43 -3.19
N ASP A 12 47.20 0.59 -4.39
CA ASP A 12 47.05 1.80 -5.19
C ASP A 12 45.58 2.07 -5.60
N GLU A 13 44.84 1.03 -5.87
CA GLU A 13 43.41 1.14 -6.20
C GLU A 13 42.56 1.47 -4.96
N LEU A 14 42.90 0.92 -3.78
CA LEU A 14 42.27 1.27 -2.51
C LEU A 14 42.62 2.71 -2.07
N GLU A 15 43.84 3.18 -2.28
CA GLU A 15 44.24 4.58 -2.03
C GLU A 15 43.56 5.55 -2.98
N ARG A 16 43.31 5.18 -4.24
CA ARG A 16 42.52 5.95 -5.20
C ARG A 16 41.05 6.05 -4.81
N LEU A 17 40.50 4.97 -4.21
CA LEU A 17 39.12 4.93 -3.71
C LEU A 17 38.97 5.65 -2.35
N ALA A 18 40.07 5.76 -1.59
CA ALA A 18 40.12 6.47 -0.31
C ALA A 18 40.40 7.98 -0.45
N ALA A 19 40.77 8.46 -1.66
CA ALA A 19 40.86 9.89 -1.91
C ALA A 19 39.51 10.54 -1.58
N PRO A 20 39.51 11.64 -0.80
CA PRO A 20 38.25 12.33 -0.49
C PRO A 20 37.60 12.72 -1.81
N LEU A 21 36.41 12.23 -2.03
CA LEU A 21 35.56 12.62 -3.17
C LEU A 21 35.55 14.14 -3.21
N PRO A 22 35.78 14.79 -4.38
CA PRO A 22 35.66 16.22 -4.49
C PRO A 22 34.33 16.66 -3.90
N PRO A 23 34.27 17.78 -3.18
CA PRO A 23 33.00 18.24 -2.60
C PRO A 23 31.98 18.25 -3.72
N VAL A 24 30.91 17.47 -3.53
CA VAL A 24 29.76 17.49 -4.43
C VAL A 24 29.30 18.93 -4.44
N GLN A 25 29.62 19.65 -5.54
CA GLN A 25 29.06 20.97 -5.76
C GLN A 25 27.55 20.80 -5.64
N GLN A 26 26.98 21.41 -4.64
CA GLN A 26 25.52 21.58 -4.52
C GLN A 26 25.08 22.53 -5.65
N GLN A 27 25.13 22.03 -6.89
CA GLN A 27 24.39 22.65 -7.98
C GLN A 27 22.95 22.69 -7.51
N GLY A 28 22.35 23.87 -7.59
CA GLY A 28 21.01 24.15 -7.09
C GLY A 28 20.09 22.97 -7.44
N ARG A 29 19.51 22.33 -6.42
CA ARG A 29 18.72 21.10 -6.57
C ARG A 29 17.62 21.38 -7.58
N GLU A 30 17.81 20.97 -8.82
CA GLU A 30 16.69 20.84 -9.74
C GLU A 30 15.64 20.00 -9.02
N LYS A 31 14.43 20.55 -8.87
CA LYS A 31 13.32 19.81 -8.24
C LYS A 31 13.13 18.53 -9.03
N SER A 32 13.45 17.40 -8.41
CA SER A 32 13.19 16.10 -9.04
C SER A 32 11.68 15.84 -9.06
N TRP A 33 11.19 15.33 -10.18
CA TRP A 33 9.79 14.92 -10.30
C TRP A 33 9.43 13.89 -9.24
N LEU A 34 8.28 14.08 -8.61
CA LEU A 34 7.70 13.14 -7.68
C LEU A 34 6.54 12.41 -8.37
N ASN A 35 6.70 11.12 -8.60
CA ASN A 35 5.69 10.25 -9.20
C ASN A 35 4.83 9.63 -8.11
N ILE A 36 3.53 9.82 -8.18
CA ILE A 36 2.57 9.43 -7.13
C ILE A 36 1.52 8.47 -7.70
N ALA A 37 1.44 7.26 -7.19
CA ALA A 37 0.33 6.36 -7.47
C ALA A 37 -0.88 6.75 -6.62
N LEU A 38 -1.92 7.29 -7.26
CA LEU A 38 -3.15 7.74 -6.62
C LEU A 38 -4.28 6.75 -6.91
N PRO A 39 -4.91 6.14 -5.88
CA PRO A 39 -6.04 5.25 -6.10
C PRO A 39 -7.24 6.02 -6.61
N LYS A 40 -7.99 5.46 -7.57
CA LYS A 40 -9.29 6.02 -7.99
C LYS A 40 -10.35 5.82 -6.90
N GLY A 41 -11.31 6.75 -6.81
CA GLY A 41 -12.45 6.70 -5.91
C GLY A 41 -12.24 7.42 -4.58
N ARG A 42 -13.15 7.19 -3.62
CA ARG A 42 -13.24 7.94 -2.36
C ARG A 42 -11.94 8.10 -1.57
N LEU A 43 -11.10 7.07 -1.56
CA LEU A 43 -9.80 7.15 -0.90
C LEU A 43 -8.86 8.08 -1.67
N GLY A 44 -8.86 8.01 -3.00
CA GLY A 44 -8.06 8.88 -3.85
C GLY A 44 -8.41 10.35 -3.68
N ASP A 45 -9.69 10.68 -3.55
CA ASP A 45 -10.15 12.06 -3.33
C ASP A 45 -9.59 12.64 -2.02
N LYS A 46 -9.63 11.84 -0.95
CA LYS A 46 -9.05 12.22 0.35
C LYS A 46 -7.53 12.32 0.29
N ALA A 47 -6.89 11.35 -0.35
CA ALA A 47 -5.44 11.32 -0.53
C ALA A 47 -4.94 12.51 -1.35
N TYR A 48 -5.62 12.83 -2.45
CA TYR A 48 -5.29 13.99 -3.28
C TYR A 48 -5.40 15.31 -2.49
N LYS A 49 -6.49 15.51 -1.74
CA LYS A 49 -6.67 16.72 -0.92
C LYS A 49 -5.53 16.90 0.09
N LEU A 50 -5.08 15.80 0.71
CA LEU A 50 -3.96 15.82 1.64
C LEU A 50 -2.66 16.21 0.95
N LEU A 51 -2.37 15.61 -0.21
CA LEU A 51 -1.16 15.90 -1.00
C LEU A 51 -1.18 17.31 -1.60
N ALA A 52 -2.31 17.75 -2.11
CA ALA A 52 -2.48 19.12 -2.62
C ALA A 52 -2.29 20.18 -1.52
N GLY A 53 -2.82 19.92 -0.32
CA GLY A 53 -2.61 20.76 0.87
C GLY A 53 -1.13 20.82 1.30
N ALA A 54 -0.34 19.80 1.01
CA ALA A 54 1.11 19.78 1.23
C ALA A 54 1.93 20.48 0.12
N GLY A 55 1.26 21.03 -0.92
CA GLY A 55 1.91 21.75 -2.03
C GLY A 55 2.12 20.92 -3.31
N TYR A 56 1.52 19.74 -3.41
CA TYR A 56 1.63 18.84 -4.56
C TYR A 56 0.29 18.75 -5.30
N SER A 57 -0.30 19.91 -5.68
CA SER A 57 -1.53 19.95 -6.47
C SER A 57 -1.26 19.63 -7.95
N ALA A 58 -2.23 19.02 -8.63
CA ALA A 58 -2.24 18.91 -10.09
C ALA A 58 -2.70 20.23 -10.71
N THR A 59 -2.38 20.44 -12.00
CA THR A 59 -2.87 21.61 -12.77
C THR A 59 -4.28 21.41 -13.30
N GLU A 60 -4.69 20.15 -13.49
CA GLU A 60 -6.01 19.78 -14.01
C GLU A 60 -6.85 19.12 -12.89
N ASP A 61 -8.17 19.21 -13.00
CA ASP A 61 -9.06 18.41 -12.15
C ASP A 61 -8.95 16.94 -12.55
N TYR A 62 -8.33 16.14 -11.67
CA TYR A 62 -8.11 14.74 -11.92
C TYR A 62 -9.41 13.90 -11.92
N ASN A 63 -10.51 14.44 -11.40
CA ASN A 63 -11.83 13.79 -11.41
C ASN A 63 -12.58 13.98 -12.74
N ASP A 64 -12.29 15.05 -13.46
CA ASP A 64 -12.96 15.38 -14.72
C ASP A 64 -12.12 15.02 -15.96
N THR A 65 -11.19 14.12 -15.82
CA THR A 65 -10.34 13.70 -16.94
C THR A 65 -10.36 12.18 -17.16
N ARG A 66 -10.31 11.78 -18.45
CA ARG A 66 -10.04 10.39 -18.84
C ARG A 66 -8.55 10.06 -18.86
N LYS A 67 -7.68 11.04 -18.65
CA LYS A 67 -6.25 10.85 -18.57
C LYS A 67 -5.92 9.94 -17.39
N LEU A 68 -4.93 9.10 -17.57
CA LEU A 68 -4.40 8.24 -16.50
C LEU A 68 -3.18 8.87 -15.81
N VAL A 69 -2.65 9.93 -16.41
CA VAL A 69 -1.51 10.69 -15.92
C VAL A 69 -1.89 12.17 -15.88
N VAL A 70 -1.71 12.79 -14.72
CA VAL A 70 -1.95 14.22 -14.51
C VAL A 70 -0.72 14.83 -13.87
N GLU A 71 -0.29 15.99 -14.36
CA GLU A 71 1.01 16.58 -13.99
C GLU A 71 0.85 18.01 -13.49
N ASN A 72 1.85 18.44 -12.72
CA ASN A 72 2.08 19.85 -12.42
C ASN A 72 3.58 20.13 -12.52
N PRO A 73 4.07 20.74 -13.61
CA PRO A 73 5.49 21.04 -13.77
C PRO A 73 6.03 22.02 -12.72
N ASP A 74 5.21 22.99 -12.26
CA ASP A 74 5.65 24.00 -11.27
C ASP A 74 5.91 23.34 -9.90
N ALA A 75 5.08 22.36 -9.54
CA ALA A 75 5.26 21.55 -8.33
C ALA A 75 6.18 20.35 -8.54
N CYS A 76 6.58 20.05 -9.79
CA CYS A 76 7.34 18.86 -10.18
C CYS A 76 6.67 17.56 -9.68
N VAL A 77 5.36 17.44 -9.87
CA VAL A 77 4.57 16.27 -9.46
C VAL A 77 3.84 15.65 -10.63
N ARG A 78 3.76 14.32 -10.61
CA ARG A 78 3.01 13.51 -11.57
C ARG A 78 2.19 12.48 -10.84
N TYR A 79 0.89 12.45 -11.09
CA TYR A 79 -0.05 11.47 -10.56
C TYR A 79 -0.37 10.40 -11.58
N PHE A 80 -0.28 9.14 -11.17
CA PHE A 80 -0.79 7.99 -11.91
C PHE A 80 -2.12 7.55 -11.29
N LEU A 81 -3.21 7.64 -12.04
CA LEU A 81 -4.55 7.32 -11.59
C LEU A 81 -4.82 5.83 -11.79
N VAL A 82 -4.62 5.03 -10.76
CA VAL A 82 -4.65 3.57 -10.82
C VAL A 82 -5.80 2.97 -10.00
N LYS A 83 -6.07 1.68 -10.19
CA LYS A 83 -6.99 0.96 -9.30
C LYS A 83 -6.37 0.86 -7.90
N PRO A 84 -7.17 0.91 -6.82
CA PRO A 84 -6.64 0.76 -5.45
C PRO A 84 -5.76 -0.47 -5.26
N SER A 85 -6.13 -1.62 -5.87
CA SER A 85 -5.37 -2.87 -5.83
C SER A 85 -3.96 -2.76 -6.41
N ASP A 86 -3.72 -1.81 -7.30
CA ASP A 86 -2.50 -1.75 -8.10
C ASP A 86 -1.48 -0.74 -7.54
N VAL A 87 -1.90 0.13 -6.62
CA VAL A 87 -1.04 1.19 -6.05
C VAL A 87 0.28 0.63 -5.51
N ALA A 88 0.20 -0.43 -4.69
CA ALA A 88 1.38 -1.02 -4.08
C ALA A 88 2.37 -1.56 -5.12
N ILE A 89 1.86 -2.17 -6.20
CA ILE A 89 2.66 -2.71 -7.31
C ILE A 89 3.41 -1.60 -8.05
N TYR A 90 2.73 -0.48 -8.37
CA TYR A 90 3.38 0.66 -9.03
C TYR A 90 4.49 1.28 -8.18
N VAL A 91 4.31 1.31 -6.86
CA VAL A 91 5.33 1.81 -5.93
C VAL A 91 6.46 0.80 -5.77
N GLU A 92 6.18 -0.49 -5.60
CA GLU A 92 7.18 -1.54 -5.44
C GLU A 92 8.14 -1.58 -6.63
N HIS A 93 7.60 -1.53 -7.87
CA HIS A 93 8.41 -1.56 -9.08
C HIS A 93 9.03 -0.21 -9.47
N GLY A 94 8.88 0.84 -8.66
CA GLY A 94 9.51 2.15 -8.88
C GLY A 94 8.91 2.96 -10.03
N ALA A 95 7.77 2.55 -10.61
CA ALA A 95 7.01 3.37 -11.54
C ALA A 95 6.45 4.61 -10.84
N ALA A 96 6.06 4.46 -9.57
CA ALA A 96 5.76 5.56 -8.68
C ALA A 96 6.77 5.60 -7.52
N ASP A 97 7.12 6.81 -7.07
CA ASP A 97 7.99 7.01 -5.91
C ASP A 97 7.25 6.74 -4.60
N ILE A 98 5.98 7.13 -4.57
CA ILE A 98 5.09 7.04 -3.42
C ILE A 98 3.66 6.67 -3.84
N GLY A 99 2.87 6.26 -2.86
CA GLY A 99 1.43 6.02 -3.04
C GLY A 99 0.67 6.06 -1.71
N ILE A 100 -0.65 6.12 -1.82
CA ILE A 100 -1.55 5.95 -0.67
C ILE A 100 -2.46 4.78 -0.95
N VAL A 101 -2.44 3.78 -0.07
CA VAL A 101 -3.10 2.49 -0.27
C VAL A 101 -3.70 1.97 1.04
N GLY A 102 -4.80 1.24 0.98
CA GLY A 102 -5.36 0.58 2.15
C GLY A 102 -4.41 -0.48 2.74
N LYS A 103 -4.39 -0.60 4.07
CA LYS A 103 -3.58 -1.62 4.76
C LYS A 103 -3.96 -3.04 4.33
N ASP A 104 -5.22 -3.27 3.97
CA ASP A 104 -5.72 -4.52 3.42
C ASP A 104 -5.00 -4.91 2.12
N ILE A 105 -4.93 -4.00 1.16
CA ILE A 105 -4.24 -4.22 -0.12
C ILE A 105 -2.74 -4.41 0.09
N LEU A 106 -2.13 -3.58 0.95
CA LEU A 106 -0.70 -3.68 1.26
C LEU A 106 -0.35 -5.04 1.88
N THR A 107 -1.17 -5.50 2.84
CA THR A 107 -0.97 -6.79 3.52
C THR A 107 -1.24 -7.95 2.55
N GLU A 108 -2.32 -7.88 1.76
CA GLU A 108 -2.67 -8.94 0.80
C GLU A 108 -1.61 -9.09 -0.29
N SER A 109 -1.06 -7.99 -0.80
CA SER A 109 -0.04 -8.02 -1.85
C SER A 109 1.33 -8.47 -1.35
N GLY A 110 1.65 -8.23 -0.07
CA GLY A 110 2.99 -8.45 0.47
C GLY A 110 4.08 -7.60 -0.18
N ALA A 111 3.70 -6.45 -0.78
CA ALA A 111 4.61 -5.59 -1.55
C ALA A 111 5.81 -5.11 -0.72
N ASP A 112 7.00 -5.17 -1.31
CA ASP A 112 8.27 -4.78 -0.69
C ASP A 112 8.51 -3.27 -0.76
N VAL A 113 7.78 -2.50 0.04
CA VAL A 113 7.82 -1.03 0.12
C VAL A 113 8.03 -0.55 1.55
N TYR A 114 8.39 0.73 1.72
CA TYR A 114 8.35 1.36 3.04
C TYR A 114 6.94 1.87 3.35
N GLU A 115 6.40 1.46 4.49
CA GLU A 115 5.19 2.02 5.09
C GLU A 115 5.61 3.17 6.02
N LEU A 116 5.37 4.42 5.60
CA LEU A 116 5.92 5.60 6.27
C LEU A 116 4.95 6.28 7.24
N LEU A 117 3.64 6.18 6.98
CA LEU A 117 2.63 6.86 7.80
C LEU A 117 1.28 6.13 7.70
N ASP A 118 0.65 5.94 8.86
CA ASP A 118 -0.78 5.70 8.95
C ASP A 118 -1.53 7.03 8.82
N THR A 119 -2.28 7.20 7.74
CA THR A 119 -3.00 8.45 7.50
C THR A 119 -4.31 8.54 8.28
N GLY A 120 -4.76 7.44 8.88
CA GLY A 120 -6.06 7.36 9.56
C GLY A 120 -7.28 7.50 8.64
N MET A 121 -7.07 7.62 7.33
CA MET A 121 -8.17 7.71 6.34
C MET A 121 -8.75 6.35 6.01
N GLY A 122 -10.03 6.31 5.66
CA GLY A 122 -10.70 5.09 5.19
C GLY A 122 -10.70 3.98 6.24
N LYS A 123 -10.91 4.33 7.51
CA LYS A 123 -10.95 3.34 8.60
C LYS A 123 -12.05 2.31 8.37
N CYS A 124 -11.66 1.05 8.41
CA CYS A 124 -12.52 -0.11 8.40
C CYS A 124 -11.81 -1.26 9.12
N ARG A 125 -12.35 -2.46 9.05
CA ARG A 125 -11.78 -3.62 9.72
C ARG A 125 -11.90 -4.87 8.88
N MET A 126 -10.94 -5.77 8.96
CA MET A 126 -11.02 -7.10 8.40
C MET A 126 -11.76 -7.99 9.38
N CYS A 127 -12.78 -8.67 8.89
CA CYS A 127 -13.65 -9.49 9.71
C CYS A 127 -13.82 -10.89 9.11
N VAL A 128 -14.08 -11.85 9.99
CA VAL A 128 -14.78 -13.08 9.64
C VAL A 128 -16.28 -12.82 9.82
N ALA A 129 -17.09 -13.13 8.81
CA ALA A 129 -18.53 -13.02 8.89
C ALA A 129 -19.20 -14.28 8.31
N GLY A 130 -20.40 -14.57 8.77
CA GLY A 130 -21.16 -15.74 8.34
C GLY A 130 -22.61 -15.67 8.76
N PRO A 131 -23.43 -16.70 8.49
CA PRO A 131 -24.80 -16.78 8.92
C PRO A 131 -24.95 -16.60 10.43
N ALA A 132 -26.06 -15.99 10.86
CA ALA A 132 -26.34 -15.85 12.28
C ALA A 132 -26.40 -17.22 12.97
N GLY A 133 -25.71 -17.34 14.12
CA GLY A 133 -25.63 -18.61 14.85
C GLY A 133 -24.69 -19.65 14.23
N PHE A 134 -23.81 -19.25 13.29
CA PHE A 134 -22.78 -20.13 12.74
C PHE A 134 -21.94 -20.75 13.87
N THR A 135 -21.72 -22.07 13.80
CA THR A 135 -20.82 -22.83 14.68
C THR A 135 -19.81 -23.54 13.81
N ASP A 136 -18.53 -23.38 14.10
CA ASP A 136 -17.45 -24.03 13.35
C ASP A 136 -17.43 -25.54 13.65
N ASP A 137 -17.40 -26.34 12.60
CA ASP A 137 -17.21 -27.78 12.66
C ASP A 137 -15.72 -28.09 12.40
N GLU A 138 -14.97 -28.23 13.48
CA GLU A 138 -13.52 -28.49 13.43
C GLU A 138 -13.16 -29.88 12.87
N SER A 139 -14.14 -30.76 12.64
CA SER A 139 -13.90 -32.11 12.07
C SER A 139 -13.53 -32.06 10.58
N ARG A 140 -13.72 -30.95 9.91
CA ARG A 140 -13.45 -30.72 8.49
C ARG A 140 -12.79 -29.36 8.24
N ALA A 141 -12.19 -29.17 7.06
CA ALA A 141 -11.70 -27.88 6.65
C ALA A 141 -12.85 -26.85 6.57
N LEU A 142 -12.63 -25.64 7.07
CA LEU A 142 -13.58 -24.53 7.02
C LEU A 142 -13.51 -23.88 5.64
N ARG A 143 -14.65 -23.79 4.95
CA ARG A 143 -14.73 -23.14 3.63
C ARG A 143 -14.86 -21.63 3.80
N VAL A 144 -13.86 -20.88 3.31
CA VAL A 144 -13.73 -19.43 3.47
C VAL A 144 -13.76 -18.75 2.11
N ALA A 145 -14.80 -17.94 1.83
CA ALA A 145 -14.81 -17.11 0.63
C ALA A 145 -14.19 -15.74 0.91
N THR A 146 -13.28 -15.30 0.04
CA THR A 146 -12.59 -14.05 0.20
C THR A 146 -11.91 -13.58 -1.08
N LYS A 147 -11.67 -12.27 -1.21
CA LYS A 147 -10.71 -11.71 -2.16
C LYS A 147 -9.30 -11.56 -1.55
N PHE A 148 -9.17 -11.66 -0.22
CA PHE A 148 -7.97 -11.48 0.56
C PHE A 148 -7.39 -12.83 0.98
N VAL A 149 -6.89 -13.58 -0.01
CA VAL A 149 -6.46 -14.97 0.16
C VAL A 149 -5.30 -15.10 1.13
N ASN A 150 -4.31 -14.20 1.03
CA ASN A 150 -3.12 -14.26 1.88
C ASN A 150 -3.43 -13.84 3.32
N ILE A 151 -4.26 -12.81 3.49
CA ILE A 151 -4.74 -12.38 4.82
C ILE A 151 -5.54 -13.48 5.50
N ALA A 152 -6.48 -14.12 4.77
CA ALA A 152 -7.28 -15.21 5.32
C ALA A 152 -6.42 -16.41 5.71
N ARG A 153 -5.49 -16.81 4.83
CA ARG A 153 -4.57 -17.92 5.11
C ARG A 153 -3.75 -17.66 6.38
N ASP A 154 -3.08 -16.52 6.46
CA ASP A 154 -2.24 -16.15 7.60
C ASP A 154 -3.04 -16.10 8.91
N HIS A 155 -4.30 -15.60 8.86
CA HIS A 155 -5.17 -15.54 10.01
C HIS A 155 -5.52 -16.93 10.58
N TYR A 156 -5.85 -17.88 9.72
CA TYR A 156 -6.23 -19.24 10.14
C TYR A 156 -5.02 -20.15 10.42
N GLU A 157 -3.92 -20.00 9.66
CA GLU A 157 -2.67 -20.71 9.92
C GLU A 157 -2.12 -20.43 11.32
N ARG A 158 -2.17 -19.17 11.77
CA ARG A 158 -1.74 -18.80 13.14
C ARG A 158 -2.57 -19.45 14.24
N ARG A 159 -3.77 -19.92 13.92
CA ARG A 159 -4.68 -20.64 14.83
C ARG A 159 -4.63 -22.14 14.68
N GLY A 160 -3.85 -22.65 13.73
CA GLY A 160 -3.80 -24.07 13.42
C GLY A 160 -5.12 -24.61 12.83
N ARG A 161 -5.93 -23.74 12.20
CA ARG A 161 -7.22 -24.11 11.62
C ARG A 161 -7.10 -24.34 10.11
N ASP A 162 -7.41 -25.55 9.65
CA ASP A 162 -7.43 -25.90 8.23
C ASP A 162 -8.60 -25.23 7.52
N ILE A 163 -8.32 -24.62 6.37
CA ILE A 163 -9.32 -23.91 5.56
C ILE A 163 -9.24 -24.29 4.09
N ASP A 164 -10.39 -24.26 3.42
CA ASP A 164 -10.54 -24.29 1.97
C ASP A 164 -10.93 -22.91 1.47
N ILE A 165 -10.09 -22.28 0.66
CA ILE A 165 -10.31 -20.92 0.19
C ILE A 165 -11.06 -20.92 -1.14
N VAL A 166 -12.22 -20.26 -1.17
CA VAL A 166 -12.97 -19.90 -2.37
C VAL A 166 -12.62 -18.45 -2.73
N LYS A 167 -11.73 -18.25 -3.69
CA LYS A 167 -11.32 -16.92 -4.12
C LYS A 167 -12.42 -16.28 -4.97
N LEU A 168 -12.93 -15.14 -4.53
CA LEU A 168 -13.89 -14.30 -5.24
C LEU A 168 -13.33 -12.88 -5.40
N ASN A 169 -13.87 -12.11 -6.37
CA ASN A 169 -13.42 -10.74 -6.64
C ASN A 169 -14.40 -9.66 -6.18
N GLY A 170 -15.63 -10.05 -5.86
CA GLY A 170 -16.69 -9.14 -5.39
C GLY A 170 -17.95 -9.91 -5.03
N SER A 171 -18.93 -9.24 -4.41
CA SER A 171 -20.18 -9.83 -3.89
C SER A 171 -19.93 -11.10 -3.09
N ILE A 172 -18.96 -11.01 -2.18
CA ILE A 172 -18.44 -12.16 -1.43
C ILE A 172 -19.52 -12.72 -0.49
N GLU A 173 -20.44 -11.86 -0.05
CA GLU A 173 -21.61 -12.20 0.79
C GLU A 173 -22.51 -13.27 0.17
N LEU A 174 -22.53 -13.40 -1.15
CA LEU A 174 -23.30 -14.45 -1.83
C LEU A 174 -22.77 -15.86 -1.55
N ALA A 175 -21.51 -16.02 -1.24
CA ALA A 175 -20.89 -17.34 -1.09
C ALA A 175 -21.54 -18.18 0.04
N PRO A 176 -21.71 -17.70 1.27
CA PRO A 176 -22.40 -18.46 2.31
C PRO A 176 -23.89 -18.63 2.02
N ILE A 177 -24.56 -17.65 1.39
CA ILE A 177 -25.98 -17.73 1.04
C ILE A 177 -26.23 -18.88 0.04
N LEU A 178 -25.31 -19.06 -0.91
CA LEU A 178 -25.39 -20.11 -1.93
C LEU A 178 -24.71 -21.43 -1.51
N GLY A 179 -24.21 -21.54 -0.28
CA GLY A 179 -23.55 -22.74 0.23
C GLY A 179 -22.16 -23.00 -0.36
N LEU A 180 -21.54 -22.02 -1.02
CA LEU A 180 -20.18 -22.11 -1.55
C LEU A 180 -19.12 -22.04 -0.45
N SER A 181 -19.40 -21.34 0.64
CA SER A 181 -18.53 -21.24 1.81
C SER A 181 -19.34 -21.30 3.10
N ASP A 182 -18.66 -21.54 4.19
CA ASP A 182 -19.25 -21.52 5.53
C ASP A 182 -19.22 -20.09 6.10
N VAL A 183 -18.11 -19.38 5.85
CA VAL A 183 -17.87 -18.00 6.28
C VAL A 183 -17.19 -17.19 5.15
N ILE A 184 -17.11 -15.89 5.36
CA ILE A 184 -16.34 -14.98 4.52
C ILE A 184 -15.27 -14.29 5.34
N VAL A 185 -14.16 -13.88 4.68
CA VAL A 185 -13.20 -12.91 5.19
C VAL A 185 -13.25 -11.70 4.29
N ASP A 186 -13.73 -10.58 4.80
CA ASP A 186 -13.82 -9.33 4.04
C ASP A 186 -13.72 -8.10 4.95
N ILE A 187 -13.56 -6.93 4.30
CA ILE A 187 -13.56 -5.63 4.98
C ILE A 187 -14.98 -5.20 5.34
N VAL A 188 -15.13 -4.70 6.55
CA VAL A 188 -16.40 -4.18 7.06
C VAL A 188 -16.18 -2.73 7.51
N GLU A 189 -16.92 -1.79 6.90
CA GLU A 189 -16.96 -0.39 7.31
C GLU A 189 -18.12 -0.19 8.30
N THR A 190 -19.36 -0.30 7.83
CA THR A 190 -20.56 -0.11 8.65
C THR A 190 -21.28 -1.42 9.00
N GLY A 191 -21.07 -2.47 8.22
CA GLY A 191 -21.76 -3.76 8.36
C GLY A 191 -23.15 -3.80 7.75
N THR A 192 -23.60 -2.75 7.06
CA THR A 192 -24.94 -2.68 6.45
C THR A 192 -25.14 -3.81 5.43
N THR A 193 -24.19 -4.03 4.54
CA THR A 193 -24.27 -5.08 3.51
C THR A 193 -24.41 -6.46 4.14
N LEU A 194 -23.69 -6.74 5.22
CA LEU A 194 -23.82 -8.02 5.93
C LEU A 194 -25.23 -8.22 6.47
N LYS A 195 -25.79 -7.20 7.15
CA LYS A 195 -27.13 -7.24 7.73
C LYS A 195 -28.22 -7.43 6.68
N GLU A 196 -28.11 -6.76 5.54
CA GLU A 196 -29.06 -6.89 4.44
C GLU A 196 -29.03 -8.27 3.78
N ASN A 197 -27.98 -9.06 4.03
CA ASN A 197 -27.80 -10.41 3.50
C ASN A 197 -27.82 -11.48 4.62
N ASP A 198 -28.42 -11.19 5.77
CA ASP A 198 -28.56 -12.11 6.92
C ASP A 198 -27.23 -12.68 7.43
N LEU A 199 -26.15 -11.92 7.26
CA LEU A 199 -24.82 -12.24 7.78
C LEU A 199 -24.47 -11.39 9.00
N THR A 200 -23.68 -11.96 9.89
CA THR A 200 -23.19 -11.29 11.09
C THR A 200 -21.66 -11.34 11.15
N VAL A 201 -21.05 -10.33 11.76
CA VAL A 201 -19.62 -10.37 12.09
C VAL A 201 -19.43 -11.38 13.22
N ILE A 202 -18.60 -12.38 12.98
CA ILE A 202 -18.21 -13.41 13.95
C ILE A 202 -16.97 -12.95 14.70
N GLU A 203 -16.00 -12.39 13.98
CA GLU A 203 -14.73 -11.93 14.54
C GLU A 203 -14.19 -10.71 13.78
N GLU A 204 -13.64 -9.74 14.51
CA GLU A 204 -12.85 -8.63 13.98
C GLU A 204 -11.39 -8.87 14.34
N PHE A 205 -10.48 -8.97 13.35
CA PHE A 205 -9.11 -9.36 13.65
C PHE A 205 -8.01 -8.42 13.13
N MET A 206 -8.31 -7.49 12.21
CA MET A 206 -7.32 -6.55 11.72
C MET A 206 -7.93 -5.17 11.48
N PRO A 207 -7.48 -4.11 12.18
CA PRO A 207 -7.86 -2.74 11.85
C PRO A 207 -7.21 -2.30 10.55
N ILE A 208 -7.95 -1.56 9.74
CA ILE A 208 -7.52 -1.08 8.43
C ILE A 208 -7.65 0.43 8.37
N SER A 209 -6.63 1.07 7.82
CA SER A 209 -6.63 2.47 7.38
C SER A 209 -5.66 2.63 6.22
N ALA A 210 -5.72 3.77 5.54
CA ALA A 210 -4.83 4.03 4.42
C ALA A 210 -3.40 4.35 4.90
N ARG A 211 -2.42 3.81 4.18
CA ARG A 211 -0.99 3.95 4.44
C ARG A 211 -0.34 4.80 3.36
N PHE A 212 0.51 5.71 3.77
CA PHE A 212 1.45 6.37 2.88
C PHE A 212 2.67 5.47 2.74
N ILE A 213 2.93 5.04 1.51
CA ILE A 213 4.01 4.10 1.18
C ILE A 213 5.01 4.73 0.22
N ALA A 214 6.25 4.25 0.25
CA ALA A 214 7.31 4.69 -0.65
C ALA A 214 8.11 3.52 -1.22
N ASN A 215 8.54 3.67 -2.47
CA ASN A 215 9.55 2.81 -3.06
C ASN A 215 10.86 2.94 -2.30
N LYS A 216 11.53 1.84 -1.99
CA LYS A 216 12.76 1.83 -1.17
C LYS A 216 13.92 2.61 -1.79
N ALA A 217 14.10 2.50 -3.11
CA ALA A 217 15.13 3.24 -3.82
C ALA A 217 14.77 4.73 -3.89
N SER A 218 13.55 5.08 -4.26
CA SER A 218 13.08 6.47 -4.29
C SER A 218 13.18 7.14 -2.92
N TYR A 219 12.84 6.42 -1.84
CA TYR A 219 12.99 6.93 -0.48
C TYR A 219 14.45 7.32 -0.17
N LYS A 220 15.40 6.51 -0.61
CA LYS A 220 16.83 6.79 -0.43
C LYS A 220 17.29 8.00 -1.26
N PHE A 221 16.94 8.04 -2.55
CA PHE A 221 17.43 9.09 -3.46
C PHE A 221 16.69 10.43 -3.31
N LYS A 222 15.42 10.41 -2.90
CA LYS A 222 14.57 11.60 -2.72
C LYS A 222 14.28 11.87 -1.22
N TYR A 223 15.13 11.41 -0.33
CA TYR A 223 14.91 11.42 1.12
C TYR A 223 14.47 12.78 1.66
N ALA A 224 15.14 13.86 1.29
CA ALA A 224 14.82 15.20 1.77
C ALA A 224 13.42 15.66 1.31
N GLN A 225 13.07 15.42 0.05
CA GLN A 225 11.77 15.77 -0.52
C GLN A 225 10.63 14.94 0.14
N LEU A 226 10.86 13.63 0.31
CA LEU A 226 9.85 12.74 0.92
C LEU A 226 9.68 13.02 2.42
N THR A 227 10.76 13.38 3.12
CA THR A 227 10.69 13.77 4.54
C THR A 227 9.93 15.08 4.72
N GLU A 228 10.15 16.08 3.86
CA GLU A 228 9.40 17.33 3.89
C GLU A 228 7.91 17.09 3.65
N LEU A 229 7.57 16.30 2.62
CA LEU A 229 6.18 15.91 2.34
C LEU A 229 5.55 15.19 3.53
N LEU A 230 6.24 14.21 4.10
CA LEU A 230 5.76 13.43 5.24
C LEU A 230 5.45 14.33 6.45
N ASN A 231 6.29 15.32 6.74
CA ASN A 231 6.08 16.27 7.84
C ASN A 231 4.84 17.14 7.58
N LYS A 232 4.69 17.68 6.37
CA LYS A 232 3.49 18.45 5.98
C LYS A 232 2.21 17.63 6.08
N MET A 233 2.26 16.35 5.67
CA MET A 233 1.12 15.44 5.80
C MET A 233 0.76 15.19 7.27
N LYS A 234 1.76 14.97 8.14
CA LYS A 234 1.54 14.79 9.59
C LYS A 234 0.89 16.02 10.21
N GLU A 235 1.36 17.22 9.86
CA GLU A 235 0.79 18.49 10.35
C GLU A 235 -0.66 18.68 9.86
N ALA A 236 -0.97 18.28 8.62
CA ALA A 236 -2.31 18.37 8.08
C ALA A 236 -3.29 17.38 8.72
N LEU A 237 -2.81 16.19 9.09
CA LEU A 237 -3.61 15.14 9.74
C LEU A 237 -3.82 15.39 11.24
N ALA A 238 -3.02 16.25 11.86
CA ALA A 238 -3.15 16.60 13.29
C ALA A 238 -4.18 17.72 13.55
N LYS A 239 -4.69 18.37 12.50
CA LYS A 239 -5.74 19.41 12.53
C LYS A 239 -7.13 18.83 12.41
#